data_a7365ced9317957f6a99d4b4a5097f8a
#
_entry.id   a7365ced9317957f6a99d4b4a5097f8a
#
_cell.length_a   1.000
_cell.length_b   1.000
_cell.length_c   1.000
_cell.angle_alpha   90.00
_cell.angle_beta   90.00
_cell.angle_gamma   90.00
#
_symmetry.space_group_name_H-M   'P 1'
#
loop_
_entity.id
_entity.type
_entity.pdbx_description
1 polymer ?
#
loop_
_entity_poly.entity_id
_entity_poly.type
_entity_poly.pdbx_seq_one_letter_code
_entity_poly.pdbx_strand_id
1 'polypeptide(L)'
;MTLFNSSPADVIQSCKSIPDKAAINLPHVVNRVTDPLPPPTECPFCAGEVRLVNNARFYGGREFGWPLAYACRCGARVGCHPGTTIPLGTLADKATKDARRCAHEAFDPLWKGKGPGMRRRAYQALQTALGTENAHISWMGVEECTKVVKVCQQGLILKERHSHV
;
A
#
# COMPACT_ATOMS: atom_id res chain seq x y z
N MET A 1 -13.16 25.95 1.11
CA MET A 1 -13.72 24.93 0.19
C MET A 1 -13.40 25.36 -1.23
N THR A 2 -12.23 24.99 -1.74
CA THR A 2 -11.82 25.33 -3.11
C THR A 2 -12.04 24.10 -3.96
N LEU A 3 -13.07 24.14 -4.77
CA LEU A 3 -13.52 23.10 -5.66
C LEU A 3 -12.50 22.86 -6.77
N PHE A 4 -12.14 21.62 -6.97
CA PHE A 4 -11.36 21.10 -8.08
C PHE A 4 -12.10 21.34 -9.41
N ASN A 5 -11.87 22.50 -10.01
CA ASN A 5 -12.32 22.80 -11.38
C ASN A 5 -11.07 22.81 -12.28
N SER A 6 -10.38 21.66 -12.37
CA SER A 6 -9.29 21.48 -13.31
C SER A 6 -9.86 20.84 -14.57
N SER A 7 -9.72 21.54 -15.69
CA SER A 7 -10.09 21.10 -17.04
C SER A 7 -9.31 19.80 -17.40
N PRO A 8 -9.82 18.97 -18.34
CA PRO A 8 -9.07 17.82 -18.86
C PRO A 8 -7.67 18.16 -19.40
N ALA A 9 -7.46 19.41 -19.85
CA ALA A 9 -6.16 19.91 -20.30
C ALA A 9 -5.16 20.07 -19.15
N ASP A 10 -5.59 20.44 -17.93
CA ASP A 10 -4.72 20.59 -16.76
C ASP A 10 -4.21 19.23 -16.26
N VAL A 11 -4.96 18.16 -16.51
CA VAL A 11 -4.56 16.79 -16.18
C VAL A 11 -3.39 16.32 -17.04
N ILE A 12 -3.34 16.77 -18.31
CA ILE A 12 -2.27 16.41 -19.25
C ILE A 12 -0.98 17.23 -18.97
N GLN A 13 -1.10 18.46 -18.48
CA GLN A 13 0.04 19.33 -18.19
C GLN A 13 0.79 18.94 -16.90
N SER A 14 0.15 18.22 -15.99
CA SER A 14 0.79 17.63 -14.80
C SER A 14 1.59 16.34 -15.10
N CYS A 15 1.53 15.84 -16.35
CA CYS A 15 2.23 14.61 -16.78
C CYS A 15 3.70 14.84 -17.19
N LYS A 16 4.29 16.03 -16.97
CA LYS A 16 5.66 16.34 -17.43
C LYS A 16 6.77 15.58 -16.74
N SER A 17 6.49 14.81 -15.71
CA SER A 17 7.48 14.03 -14.95
C SER A 17 7.08 12.57 -14.72
N ILE A 18 6.29 11.98 -15.61
CA ILE A 18 6.20 10.52 -15.62
C ILE A 18 7.55 10.00 -16.13
N PRO A 19 8.21 9.06 -15.42
CA PRO A 19 9.42 8.41 -15.90
C PRO A 19 9.23 7.92 -17.33
N ASP A 20 10.28 7.92 -18.13
CA ASP A 20 10.23 7.46 -19.50
C ASP A 20 9.46 6.13 -19.55
N LYS A 21 8.43 6.07 -20.40
CA LYS A 21 7.59 4.88 -20.52
C LYS A 21 8.40 3.62 -20.85
N ALA A 22 9.55 3.78 -21.50
CA ALA A 22 10.49 2.69 -21.77
C ALA A 22 11.15 2.12 -20.51
N ALA A 23 11.16 2.86 -19.40
CA ALA A 23 11.76 2.44 -18.12
C ALA A 23 10.72 1.92 -17.11
N ILE A 24 9.44 1.88 -17.47
CA ILE A 24 8.35 1.42 -16.59
C ILE A 24 8.01 -0.03 -16.91
N ASN A 25 7.75 -0.83 -15.89
CA ASN A 25 7.37 -2.24 -16.00
C ASN A 25 8.41 -3.12 -16.71
N LEU A 26 9.68 -2.84 -16.54
CA LEU A 26 10.73 -3.73 -17.04
C LEU A 26 10.60 -5.12 -16.42
N PRO A 27 10.78 -6.22 -17.18
CA PRO A 27 10.54 -7.59 -16.70
C PRO A 27 11.27 -7.91 -15.39
N HIS A 28 12.53 -7.52 -15.26
CA HIS A 28 13.32 -7.76 -14.03
C HIS A 28 12.84 -6.96 -12.82
N VAL A 29 12.08 -5.87 -13.02
CA VAL A 29 11.48 -5.07 -11.94
C VAL A 29 10.12 -5.65 -11.54
N VAL A 30 9.29 -5.99 -12.53
CA VAL A 30 7.97 -6.61 -12.31
C VAL A 30 8.11 -7.95 -11.57
N ASN A 31 9.08 -8.79 -11.96
CA ASN A 31 9.31 -10.10 -11.35
C ASN A 31 9.75 -10.04 -9.87
N ARG A 32 10.09 -8.86 -9.33
CA ARG A 32 10.38 -8.67 -7.90
C ARG A 32 9.14 -8.45 -7.05
N VAL A 33 8.01 -8.16 -7.70
CA VAL A 33 6.75 -7.94 -6.98
C VAL A 33 6.12 -9.29 -6.71
N THR A 34 6.10 -9.68 -5.45
CA THR A 34 5.33 -10.83 -4.97
C THR A 34 3.88 -10.42 -4.77
N ASP A 35 2.95 -11.28 -5.17
CA ASP A 35 1.49 -11.04 -5.04
C ASP A 35 1.02 -9.72 -5.69
N PRO A 36 1.25 -9.52 -7.01
CA PRO A 36 0.90 -8.29 -7.70
C PRO A 36 -0.63 -8.12 -7.75
N LEU A 37 -1.12 -6.97 -7.30
CA LEU A 37 -2.52 -6.60 -7.46
C LEU A 37 -2.76 -6.03 -8.86
N PRO A 38 -3.95 -6.25 -9.44
CA PRO A 38 -4.35 -5.58 -10.67
C PRO A 38 -4.52 -4.07 -10.46
N PRO A 39 -4.32 -3.26 -11.51
CA PRO A 39 -4.63 -1.84 -11.48
C PRO A 39 -6.09 -1.60 -11.07
N PRO A 40 -6.37 -0.77 -10.05
CA PRO A 40 -7.73 -0.45 -9.66
C PRO A 40 -8.39 0.45 -10.72
N THR A 41 -9.59 0.10 -11.16
CA THR A 41 -10.39 0.87 -12.13
C THR A 41 -11.52 1.62 -11.47
N GLU A 42 -12.04 1.11 -10.36
CA GLU A 42 -13.15 1.68 -9.60
C GLU A 42 -12.77 1.89 -8.14
N CYS A 43 -13.28 2.97 -7.55
CA CYS A 43 -13.02 3.32 -6.15
C CYS A 43 -13.99 2.60 -5.21
N PRO A 44 -13.51 1.81 -4.23
CA PRO A 44 -14.37 1.09 -3.29
C PRO A 44 -15.13 2.01 -2.32
N PHE A 45 -14.79 3.29 -2.26
CA PHE A 45 -15.41 4.25 -1.32
C PHE A 45 -16.52 5.09 -1.96
N CYS A 46 -16.50 5.29 -3.28
CA CYS A 46 -17.49 6.17 -3.95
C CYS A 46 -17.88 5.68 -5.34
N ALA A 47 -17.47 4.47 -5.74
CA ALA A 47 -17.68 3.89 -7.08
C ALA A 47 -17.21 4.78 -8.24
N GLY A 48 -16.40 5.81 -7.96
CA GLY A 48 -15.85 6.71 -8.97
C GLY A 48 -14.65 6.11 -9.69
N GLU A 49 -14.36 6.65 -10.89
CA GLU A 49 -13.21 6.26 -11.70
C GLU A 49 -11.88 6.47 -10.95
N VAL A 50 -10.98 5.52 -11.09
CA VAL A 50 -9.59 5.58 -10.58
C VAL A 50 -8.63 5.77 -11.74
N ARG A 51 -7.70 6.71 -11.59
CA ARG A 51 -6.71 7.05 -12.62
C ARG A 51 -5.28 6.93 -12.09
N LEU A 52 -4.37 6.51 -12.97
CA LEU A 52 -2.94 6.59 -12.72
C LEU A 52 -2.49 8.05 -12.86
N VAL A 53 -1.84 8.59 -11.85
CA VAL A 53 -1.41 9.99 -11.77
C VAL A 53 -0.01 10.10 -11.19
N ASN A 54 0.62 11.28 -11.38
CA ASN A 54 1.85 11.61 -10.66
C ASN A 54 1.51 12.04 -9.22
N ASN A 55 2.26 11.53 -8.24
CA ASN A 55 2.03 11.77 -6.83
C ASN A 55 2.35 13.20 -6.38
N ALA A 56 3.09 13.97 -7.16
CA ALA A 56 3.34 15.41 -6.93
C ALA A 56 2.03 16.20 -6.74
N ARG A 57 0.93 15.71 -7.35
CA ARG A 57 -0.42 16.24 -7.17
C ARG A 57 -0.88 16.29 -5.71
N PHE A 58 -0.35 15.40 -4.86
CA PHE A 58 -0.74 15.29 -3.45
C PHE A 58 0.26 15.93 -2.49
N TYR A 59 1.44 16.29 -2.99
CA TYR A 59 2.57 16.76 -2.18
C TYR A 59 3.05 18.15 -2.58
N GLY A 60 2.12 19.04 -2.97
CA GLY A 60 2.43 20.44 -3.29
C GLY A 60 3.36 20.62 -4.50
N GLY A 61 3.21 19.78 -5.52
CA GLY A 61 4.02 19.83 -6.75
C GLY A 61 5.35 19.10 -6.67
N ARG A 62 5.68 18.44 -5.54
CA ARG A 62 6.91 17.65 -5.36
C ARG A 62 6.62 16.17 -5.49
N GLU A 63 7.47 15.45 -6.21
CA GLU A 63 7.42 14.00 -6.25
C GLU A 63 7.98 13.42 -4.95
N PHE A 64 7.36 12.34 -4.48
CA PHE A 64 7.79 11.63 -3.29
C PHE A 64 8.00 10.14 -3.63
N GLY A 65 9.26 9.69 -3.53
CA GLY A 65 9.65 8.33 -3.89
C GLY A 65 9.34 8.02 -5.37
N TRP A 66 8.74 6.86 -5.64
CA TRP A 66 8.26 6.53 -6.98
C TRP A 66 7.05 7.38 -7.33
N PRO A 67 7.04 8.11 -8.46
CA PRO A 67 6.05 9.16 -8.69
C PRO A 67 4.68 8.66 -9.11
N LEU A 68 4.48 7.38 -9.41
CA LEU A 68 3.20 6.86 -9.87
C LEU A 68 2.29 6.44 -8.72
N ALA A 69 1.03 6.84 -8.83
CA ALA A 69 -0.03 6.47 -7.88
C ALA A 69 -1.38 6.35 -8.59
N TYR A 70 -2.22 5.44 -8.14
CA TYR A 70 -3.64 5.43 -8.49
C TYR A 70 -4.42 6.32 -7.55
N ALA A 71 -5.35 7.11 -8.09
CA ALA A 71 -6.15 8.05 -7.31
C ALA A 71 -7.57 8.21 -7.85
N CYS A 72 -8.51 8.39 -6.93
CA CYS A 72 -9.89 8.78 -7.18
C CYS A 72 -10.13 10.23 -6.78
N ARG A 73 -11.15 10.86 -7.36
CA ARG A 73 -11.58 12.24 -7.03
C ARG A 73 -12.00 12.41 -5.57
N CYS A 74 -12.48 11.35 -4.90
CA CYS A 74 -12.83 11.38 -3.47
C CYS A 74 -11.61 11.49 -2.53
N GLY A 75 -10.37 11.43 -3.06
CA GLY A 75 -9.14 11.51 -2.29
C GLY A 75 -8.53 10.16 -1.91
N ALA A 76 -9.23 9.04 -2.19
CA ALA A 76 -8.66 7.72 -2.05
C ALA A 76 -7.51 7.51 -3.05
N ARG A 77 -6.38 6.94 -2.59
CA ARG A 77 -5.21 6.73 -3.41
C ARG A 77 -4.31 5.61 -2.90
N VAL A 78 -3.47 5.08 -3.80
CA VAL A 78 -2.41 4.10 -3.49
C VAL A 78 -1.21 4.34 -4.41
N GLY A 79 0.00 4.29 -3.87
CA GLY A 79 1.25 4.35 -4.65
C GLY A 79 1.51 3.06 -5.42
N CYS A 80 2.47 3.11 -6.34
CA CYS A 80 2.92 1.94 -7.08
C CYS A 80 4.29 1.45 -6.59
N HIS A 81 4.59 0.18 -6.84
CA HIS A 81 5.93 -0.37 -6.63
C HIS A 81 6.95 0.39 -7.50
N PRO A 82 8.16 0.69 -6.97
CA PRO A 82 9.18 1.42 -7.72
C PRO A 82 9.48 0.77 -9.07
N GLY A 83 9.54 1.58 -10.13
CA GLY A 83 9.76 1.12 -11.50
C GLY A 83 8.56 0.47 -12.17
N THR A 84 7.38 0.44 -11.54
CA THR A 84 6.18 -0.23 -12.09
C THR A 84 4.92 0.63 -12.02
N THR A 85 3.85 0.14 -12.66
CA THR A 85 2.47 0.59 -12.46
C THR A 85 1.70 -0.34 -11.50
N ILE A 86 2.34 -1.35 -10.90
CA ILE A 86 1.70 -2.29 -9.98
C ILE A 86 1.43 -1.57 -8.64
N PRO A 87 0.19 -1.55 -8.15
CA PRO A 87 -0.13 -0.87 -6.90
C PRO A 87 0.49 -1.57 -5.69
N LEU A 88 0.96 -0.80 -4.71
CA LEU A 88 1.53 -1.29 -3.44
C LEU A 88 0.51 -1.98 -2.53
N GLY A 89 -0.77 -1.80 -2.82
CA GLY A 89 -1.87 -2.33 -2.04
C GLY A 89 -3.21 -1.90 -2.63
N THR A 90 -4.28 -2.00 -1.86
CA THR A 90 -5.60 -1.51 -2.28
C THR A 90 -5.73 0.00 -2.07
N LEU A 91 -6.63 0.64 -2.83
CA LEU A 91 -6.96 2.05 -2.64
C LEU A 91 -7.31 2.32 -1.17
N ALA A 92 -6.89 3.48 -0.67
CA ALA A 92 -7.13 3.87 0.71
C ALA A 92 -7.54 5.34 0.79
N ASP A 93 -8.65 5.61 1.48
CA ASP A 93 -9.04 6.94 1.94
C ASP A 93 -8.21 7.36 3.15
N LYS A 94 -8.54 8.50 3.77
CA LYS A 94 -7.81 8.98 4.95
C LYS A 94 -7.95 8.02 6.13
N ALA A 95 -9.16 7.53 6.40
CA ALA A 95 -9.42 6.63 7.53
C ALA A 95 -8.66 5.31 7.37
N THR A 96 -8.67 4.71 6.19
CA THR A 96 -7.94 3.47 5.88
C THR A 96 -6.42 3.67 6.00
N LYS A 97 -5.89 4.80 5.54
CA LYS A 97 -4.44 5.11 5.69
C LYS A 97 -4.04 5.25 7.14
N ASP A 98 -4.85 5.95 7.94
CA ASP A 98 -4.59 6.13 9.37
C ASP A 98 -4.66 4.78 10.10
N ALA A 99 -5.65 3.94 9.80
CA ALA A 99 -5.76 2.59 10.35
C ALA A 99 -4.56 1.69 9.97
N ARG A 100 -4.12 1.71 8.71
CA ARG A 100 -2.93 0.97 8.27
C ARG A 100 -1.66 1.45 8.96
N ARG A 101 -1.52 2.76 9.17
CA ARG A 101 -0.41 3.32 9.94
C ARG A 101 -0.40 2.78 11.37
N CYS A 102 -1.53 2.83 12.07
CA CYS A 102 -1.64 2.27 13.43
C CYS A 102 -1.34 0.76 13.47
N ALA A 103 -1.81 0.00 12.48
CA ALA A 103 -1.51 -1.43 12.37
C ALA A 103 -0.01 -1.69 12.17
N HIS A 104 0.67 -0.91 11.33
CA HIS A 104 2.13 -1.00 11.16
C HIS A 104 2.87 -0.58 12.44
N GLU A 105 2.46 0.48 13.12
CA GLU A 105 3.06 0.92 14.39
C GLU A 105 2.99 -0.17 15.47
N ALA A 106 1.89 -0.92 15.52
CA ALA A 106 1.73 -2.03 16.45
C ALA A 106 2.50 -3.30 16.02
N PHE A 107 2.53 -3.59 14.72
CA PHE A 107 3.05 -4.86 14.19
C PHE A 107 4.54 -4.83 13.87
N ASP A 108 5.05 -3.75 13.28
CA ASP A 108 6.42 -3.68 12.79
C ASP A 108 7.50 -3.88 13.87
N PRO A 109 7.33 -3.43 15.13
CA PRO A 109 8.29 -3.69 16.21
C PRO A 109 8.50 -5.18 16.52
N LEU A 110 7.58 -6.05 16.10
CA LEU A 110 7.70 -7.49 16.33
C LEU A 110 8.79 -8.15 15.49
N TRP A 111 9.21 -7.52 14.39
CA TRP A 111 10.17 -8.10 13.46
C TRP A 111 11.28 -7.14 12.99
N LYS A 112 11.04 -5.82 12.95
CA LYS A 112 12.05 -4.85 12.53
C LYS A 112 13.24 -4.87 13.46
N GLY A 113 14.44 -4.98 12.89
CA GLY A 113 15.69 -5.02 13.67
C GLY A 113 15.98 -6.32 14.42
N LYS A 114 15.14 -7.37 14.26
CA LYS A 114 15.28 -8.64 15.03
C LYS A 114 15.95 -9.80 14.24
N GLY A 115 16.60 -9.50 13.12
CA GLY A 115 17.38 -10.48 12.37
C GLY A 115 16.62 -11.16 11.23
N PRO A 116 17.33 -11.99 10.44
CA PRO A 116 16.79 -12.61 9.24
C PRO A 116 15.64 -13.58 9.55
N GLY A 117 14.63 -13.58 8.68
CA GLY A 117 13.45 -14.45 8.80
C GLY A 117 12.40 -14.02 9.80
N MET A 118 12.68 -13.04 10.69
CA MET A 118 11.70 -12.57 11.68
C MET A 118 10.47 -11.95 11.03
N ARG A 119 10.64 -11.20 9.93
CA ARG A 119 9.50 -10.66 9.18
C ARG A 119 8.54 -11.76 8.74
N ARG A 120 9.05 -12.83 8.12
CA ARG A 120 8.23 -13.97 7.67
C ARG A 120 7.50 -14.64 8.85
N ARG A 121 8.20 -14.87 9.96
CA ARG A 121 7.60 -15.47 11.17
C ARG A 121 6.50 -14.59 11.77
N ALA A 122 6.72 -13.28 11.83
CA ALA A 122 5.72 -12.34 12.32
C ALA A 122 4.46 -12.35 11.45
N TYR A 123 4.61 -12.34 10.13
CA TYR A 123 3.47 -12.41 9.21
C TYR A 123 2.73 -13.76 9.30
N GLN A 124 3.43 -14.87 9.45
CA GLN A 124 2.81 -16.20 9.68
C GLN A 124 2.01 -16.23 10.99
N ALA A 125 2.56 -15.67 12.08
CA ALA A 125 1.85 -15.57 13.34
C ALA A 125 0.60 -14.66 13.22
N LEU A 126 0.71 -13.55 12.48
CA LEU A 126 -0.42 -12.65 12.22
C LEU A 126 -1.50 -13.36 11.41
N GLN A 127 -1.15 -14.09 10.35
CA GLN A 127 -2.09 -14.90 9.56
C GLN A 127 -2.84 -15.90 10.44
N THR A 128 -2.12 -16.62 11.29
CA THR A 128 -2.73 -17.58 12.23
C THR A 128 -3.69 -16.87 13.20
N ALA A 129 -3.28 -15.74 13.77
CA ALA A 129 -4.08 -15.01 14.75
C ALA A 129 -5.34 -14.36 14.14
N LEU A 130 -5.28 -13.95 12.87
CA LEU A 130 -6.41 -13.36 12.15
C LEU A 130 -7.28 -14.43 11.45
N GLY A 131 -6.84 -15.70 11.37
CA GLY A 131 -7.53 -16.75 10.63
C GLY A 131 -7.58 -16.49 9.12
N THR A 132 -6.53 -15.89 8.53
CA THR A 132 -6.47 -15.55 7.11
C THR A 132 -5.20 -16.08 6.46
N GLU A 133 -5.27 -16.45 5.20
CA GLU A 133 -4.10 -16.83 4.40
C GLU A 133 -3.26 -15.61 3.98
N ASN A 134 -3.87 -14.43 3.96
CA ASN A 134 -3.23 -13.20 3.54
C ASN A 134 -3.33 -12.12 4.62
N ALA A 135 -2.19 -11.66 5.13
CA ALA A 135 -2.09 -10.64 6.16
C ALA A 135 -1.35 -9.38 5.69
N HIS A 136 -1.40 -9.05 4.40
CA HIS A 136 -0.82 -7.81 3.88
C HIS A 136 -1.59 -6.59 4.42
N ILE A 137 -1.01 -5.86 5.37
CA ILE A 137 -1.65 -4.66 5.97
C ILE A 137 -1.99 -3.62 4.90
N SER A 138 -1.21 -3.52 3.83
CA SER A 138 -1.49 -2.62 2.70
C SER A 138 -2.76 -2.97 1.90
N TRP A 139 -3.36 -4.13 2.13
CA TRP A 139 -4.61 -4.57 1.50
C TRP A 139 -5.82 -4.47 2.43
N MET A 140 -5.58 -4.28 3.73
CA MET A 140 -6.60 -4.28 4.77
C MET A 140 -7.40 -2.98 4.81
N GLY A 141 -8.68 -3.09 5.13
CA GLY A 141 -9.56 -1.99 5.50
C GLY A 141 -9.40 -1.59 6.97
N VAL A 142 -10.25 -0.67 7.44
CA VAL A 142 -10.20 -0.13 8.81
C VAL A 142 -10.42 -1.22 9.86
N GLU A 143 -11.43 -2.08 9.65
CA GLU A 143 -11.79 -3.13 10.61
C GLU A 143 -10.68 -4.17 10.75
N GLU A 144 -10.08 -4.60 9.64
CA GLU A 144 -8.99 -5.58 9.64
C GLU A 144 -7.75 -5.00 10.32
N CYS A 145 -7.40 -3.74 10.03
CA CYS A 145 -6.31 -3.05 10.71
C CYS A 145 -6.54 -2.93 12.22
N THR A 146 -7.78 -2.69 12.64
CA THR A 146 -8.15 -2.66 14.06
C THR A 146 -7.94 -4.04 14.73
N LYS A 147 -8.27 -5.13 14.03
CA LYS A 147 -7.97 -6.49 14.50
C LYS A 147 -6.46 -6.73 14.65
N VAL A 148 -5.66 -6.26 13.68
CA VAL A 148 -4.18 -6.34 13.76
C VAL A 148 -3.67 -5.66 15.03
N VAL A 149 -4.09 -4.42 15.29
CA VAL A 149 -3.68 -3.67 16.49
C VAL A 149 -4.06 -4.45 17.75
N LYS A 150 -5.29 -4.94 17.83
CA LYS A 150 -5.79 -5.70 18.99
C LYS A 150 -4.99 -6.96 19.25
N VAL A 151 -4.71 -7.75 18.21
CA VAL A 151 -3.92 -8.98 18.30
C VAL A 151 -2.48 -8.67 18.77
N CYS A 152 -1.86 -7.62 18.26
CA CYS A 152 -0.53 -7.19 18.69
C CYS A 152 -0.51 -6.76 20.16
N GLN A 153 -1.52 -6.03 20.64
CA GLN A 153 -1.66 -5.60 22.03
C GLN A 153 -1.90 -6.77 22.99
N GLN A 154 -2.55 -7.84 22.54
CA GLN A 154 -2.78 -9.06 23.30
C GLN A 154 -1.54 -9.96 23.38
N GLY A 155 -0.41 -9.56 22.79
CA GLY A 155 0.83 -10.33 22.79
C GLY A 155 0.85 -11.40 21.71
N LEU A 156 0.95 -10.97 20.44
CA LEU A 156 1.10 -11.88 19.31
C LEU A 156 2.31 -12.80 19.51
N ILE A 157 2.07 -14.09 19.71
CA ILE A 157 3.10 -15.09 19.98
C ILE A 157 3.76 -15.52 18.67
N LEU A 158 5.03 -15.19 18.53
CA LEU A 158 5.87 -15.72 17.46
C LEU A 158 6.34 -17.11 17.87
N LYS A 159 5.84 -18.18 17.21
CA LYS A 159 6.31 -19.54 17.48
C LYS A 159 7.83 -19.62 17.34
N GLU A 160 8.53 -20.04 18.40
CA GLU A 160 9.95 -20.32 18.36
C GLU A 160 10.22 -21.50 17.43
N ARG A 161 11.35 -21.47 16.71
CA ARG A 161 11.82 -22.68 16.01
C ARG A 161 12.18 -23.71 17.06
N HIS A 162 11.47 -24.82 17.10
CA HIS A 162 12.04 -26.03 17.66
C HIS A 162 13.17 -26.42 16.72
N SER A 163 14.40 -26.17 17.14
CA SER A 163 15.59 -26.78 16.55
C SER A 163 15.46 -28.28 16.82
N HIS A 164 15.05 -29.04 15.82
CA HIS A 164 15.32 -30.47 15.86
C HIS A 164 16.84 -30.61 15.75
N VAL A 165 17.46 -31.00 16.89
CA VAL A 165 18.80 -31.55 16.97
C VAL A 165 18.79 -32.93 16.33
#